data_38577d2c7d4e5385a32121304a647843
#
_entry.id   38577d2c7d4e5385a32121304a647843
#
_cell.length_a   1.000
_cell.length_b   1.000
_cell.length_c   1.000
_cell.angle_alpha   90.00
_cell.angle_beta   90.00
_cell.angle_gamma   90.00
#
_symmetry.space_group_name_H-M   'P 1'
#
loop_
_entity.id
_entity.type
_entity.pdbx_description
1 polymer ?
#
loop_
_entity_poly.entity_id
_entity_poly.type
_entity_poly.pdbx_seq_one_letter_code
_entity_poly.pdbx_strand_id
1 'polypeptide(L)'
;MAEPVTILGAGLAGCEAAWQLANRGIPVTLWEMKPDKMTPAHHSPLLGELVCSNSLRSDQLENAVGLLKEELRRLNSLILRCADTHRVAAGGALAVDRMAFSQAITEAIQGHPNITLRSGEVKALPEEGQVIVATGPLTADDLAQDIARRFPAGVYLHFYDAAAPLVTFESIDMDSAWFASRYDKGTADYINCPLTQEEYLAFWRELCAAKEAPVHGFEDKNVFEGCMPVEVMARR
;
A
#
# COMPACT_ATOMS: atom_id res chain seq x y z
N MET A 1 31.85 15.31 0.76
CA MET A 1 30.39 15.24 0.53
C MET A 1 30.01 13.77 0.59
N ALA A 2 28.85 13.40 1.15
CA ALA A 2 28.40 12.02 1.14
C ALA A 2 28.14 11.57 -0.31
N GLU A 3 28.43 10.30 -0.61
CA GLU A 3 28.10 9.74 -1.92
C GLU A 3 26.57 9.73 -2.13
N PRO A 4 26.10 10.08 -3.33
CA PRO A 4 24.68 10.06 -3.62
C PRO A 4 24.12 8.64 -3.63
N VAL A 5 22.88 8.47 -3.16
CA VAL A 5 22.16 7.19 -3.17
C VAL A 5 21.10 7.22 -4.27
N THR A 6 21.08 6.18 -5.09
CA THR A 6 20.02 5.98 -6.09
C THR A 6 18.92 5.10 -5.51
N ILE A 7 17.67 5.57 -5.62
CA ILE A 7 16.48 4.81 -5.19
C ILE A 7 15.61 4.55 -6.40
N LEU A 8 15.21 3.30 -6.59
CA LEU A 8 14.34 2.87 -7.67
C LEU A 8 12.94 2.59 -7.13
N GLY A 9 11.95 3.32 -7.63
CA GLY A 9 10.55 3.26 -7.22
C GLY A 9 10.21 4.29 -6.13
N ALA A 10 9.21 5.14 -6.41
CA ALA A 10 8.70 6.16 -5.50
C ALA A 10 7.35 5.76 -4.87
N GLY A 11 7.20 4.50 -4.53
CA GLY A 11 6.15 4.01 -3.64
C GLY A 11 6.40 4.45 -2.19
N LEU A 12 5.64 3.89 -1.24
CA LEU A 12 5.78 4.24 0.18
C LEU A 12 7.21 4.04 0.70
N ALA A 13 7.81 2.88 0.40
CA ALA A 13 9.16 2.55 0.87
C ALA A 13 10.23 3.44 0.25
N GLY A 14 10.15 3.72 -1.05
CA GLY A 14 11.14 4.56 -1.74
C GLY A 14 11.06 6.02 -1.31
N CYS A 15 9.86 6.57 -1.14
CA CYS A 15 9.67 7.92 -0.61
C CYS A 15 10.18 8.06 0.83
N GLU A 16 9.91 7.06 1.69
CA GLU A 16 10.43 7.05 3.05
C GLU A 16 11.96 6.99 3.08
N ALA A 17 12.56 6.09 2.30
CA ALA A 17 14.02 5.97 2.20
C ALA A 17 14.66 7.27 1.70
N ALA A 18 14.10 7.87 0.65
CA ALA A 18 14.56 9.15 0.12
C ALA A 18 14.51 10.26 1.18
N TRP A 19 13.38 10.36 1.89
CA TRP A 19 13.19 11.32 2.96
C TRP A 19 14.20 11.18 4.08
N GLN A 20 14.42 9.94 4.55
CA GLN A 20 15.32 9.65 5.66
C GLN A 20 16.78 9.96 5.30
N LEU A 21 17.21 9.61 4.10
CA LEU A 21 18.57 9.92 3.63
C LEU A 21 18.77 11.41 3.42
N ALA A 22 17.83 12.06 2.76
CA ALA A 22 17.92 13.49 2.43
C ALA A 22 17.95 14.38 3.67
N ASN A 23 17.17 14.06 4.70
CA ASN A 23 17.20 14.75 6.00
C ASN A 23 18.54 14.56 6.76
N ARG A 24 19.32 13.56 6.41
CA ARG A 24 20.67 13.33 6.95
C ARG A 24 21.76 13.96 6.08
N GLY A 25 21.38 14.80 5.10
CA GLY A 25 22.30 15.49 4.21
C GLY A 25 22.90 14.61 3.11
N ILE A 26 22.34 13.42 2.87
CA ILE A 26 22.77 12.54 1.80
C ILE A 26 21.97 12.89 0.53
N PRO A 27 22.63 13.23 -0.59
CA PRO A 27 21.95 13.48 -1.85
C PRO A 27 21.28 12.20 -2.36
N VAL A 28 20.05 12.33 -2.86
CA VAL A 28 19.26 11.19 -3.36
C VAL A 28 18.83 11.45 -4.79
N THR A 29 18.99 10.44 -5.65
CA THR A 29 18.32 10.37 -6.94
C THR A 29 17.22 9.33 -6.86
N LEU A 30 15.95 9.79 -6.88
CA LEU A 30 14.76 8.93 -6.80
C LEU A 30 14.17 8.75 -8.20
N TRP A 31 14.09 7.51 -8.67
CA TRP A 31 13.50 7.16 -9.96
C TRP A 31 12.08 6.65 -9.80
N GLU A 32 11.18 7.16 -10.64
CA GLU A 32 9.79 6.71 -10.72
C GLU A 32 9.37 6.60 -12.18
N MET A 33 8.77 5.49 -12.58
CA MET A 33 8.33 5.30 -13.95
C MET A 33 7.01 5.99 -14.28
N LYS A 34 6.20 6.33 -13.27
CA LYS A 34 5.01 7.13 -13.45
C LYS A 34 5.37 8.60 -13.70
N PRO A 35 4.60 9.35 -14.48
CA PRO A 35 3.38 8.94 -15.19
C PRO A 35 3.63 8.26 -16.54
N ASP A 36 4.88 8.16 -17.02
CA ASP A 36 5.20 7.69 -18.36
C ASP A 36 4.79 6.22 -18.57
N LYS A 37 4.91 5.41 -17.52
CA LYS A 37 4.48 4.00 -17.50
C LYS A 37 3.76 3.69 -16.20
N MET A 38 2.52 3.25 -16.32
CA MET A 38 1.71 2.81 -15.17
C MET A 38 1.84 1.30 -14.98
N THR A 39 1.69 0.82 -13.75
CA THR A 39 1.49 -0.61 -13.48
C THR A 39 0.01 -0.96 -13.56
N PRO A 40 -0.37 -2.25 -13.64
CA PRO A 40 -1.78 -2.65 -13.63
C PRO A 40 -2.57 -2.18 -12.39
N ALA A 41 -1.90 -1.96 -11.25
CA ALA A 41 -2.56 -1.59 -10.00
C ALA A 41 -2.53 -0.09 -9.68
N HIS A 42 -1.68 0.69 -10.34
CA HIS A 42 -1.57 2.13 -10.09
C HIS A 42 -2.46 2.92 -11.07
N HIS A 43 -3.17 3.92 -10.55
CA HIS A 43 -4.11 4.76 -11.29
C HIS A 43 -3.81 6.26 -11.17
N SER A 44 -2.89 6.63 -10.28
CA SER A 44 -2.51 8.02 -10.03
C SER A 44 -1.05 8.28 -10.43
N PRO A 45 -0.73 9.45 -11.00
CA PRO A 45 0.64 9.86 -11.25
C PRO A 45 1.42 10.24 -9.97
N LEU A 46 0.73 10.36 -8.84
CA LEU A 46 1.30 10.77 -7.57
C LEU A 46 2.21 9.69 -6.96
N LEU A 47 3.15 10.13 -6.12
CA LEU A 47 4.03 9.25 -5.37
C LEU A 47 3.32 8.64 -4.16
N GLY A 48 3.84 7.51 -3.66
CA GLY A 48 3.31 6.88 -2.45
C GLY A 48 1.85 6.43 -2.55
N GLU A 49 1.37 6.07 -3.74
CA GLU A 49 -0.02 5.64 -3.96
C GLU A 49 -0.36 4.37 -3.19
N LEU A 50 -1.51 4.39 -2.49
CA LEU A 50 -2.10 3.23 -1.86
C LEU A 50 -3.00 2.49 -2.85
N VAL A 51 -2.60 1.32 -3.31
CA VAL A 51 -3.30 0.58 -4.38
C VAL A 51 -4.37 -0.38 -3.88
N CYS A 52 -4.21 -0.98 -2.70
CA CYS A 52 -5.13 -1.99 -2.16
C CYS A 52 -6.24 -1.35 -1.30
N SER A 53 -5.85 -0.71 -0.21
CA SER A 53 -6.76 -0.12 0.79
C SER A 53 -6.26 1.26 1.18
N ASN A 54 -7.16 2.11 1.68
CA ASN A 54 -6.78 3.39 2.28
C ASN A 54 -6.39 3.26 3.76
N SER A 55 -6.37 2.03 4.30
CA SER A 55 -6.04 1.74 5.68
C SER A 55 -4.60 1.26 5.82
N LEU A 56 -3.86 1.88 6.73
CA LEU A 56 -2.55 1.45 7.20
C LEU A 56 -2.64 0.52 8.42
N ARG A 57 -3.76 -0.17 8.61
CA ARG A 57 -4.07 -1.07 9.73
C ARG A 57 -4.21 -0.35 11.08
N SER A 58 -4.18 -1.12 12.18
CA SER A 58 -4.34 -0.60 13.54
C SER A 58 -3.32 0.48 13.88
N ASP A 59 -3.79 1.51 14.61
CA ASP A 59 -2.96 2.59 15.18
C ASP A 59 -2.87 2.49 16.72
N GLN A 60 -3.39 1.41 17.28
CA GLN A 60 -3.39 1.17 18.73
C GLN A 60 -2.04 0.60 19.17
N LEU A 61 -1.45 1.18 20.21
CA LEU A 61 -0.11 0.80 20.72
C LEU A 61 -0.03 -0.64 21.23
N GLU A 62 -1.16 -1.22 21.64
CA GLU A 62 -1.27 -2.61 22.08
C GLU A 62 -1.09 -3.62 20.94
N ASN A 63 -1.17 -3.15 19.70
CA ASN A 63 -0.96 -3.96 18.52
C ASN A 63 0.45 -3.72 17.95
N ALA A 64 1.12 -4.78 17.53
CA ALA A 64 2.47 -4.69 16.96
C ALA A 64 2.57 -3.68 15.79
N VAL A 65 1.55 -3.63 14.91
CA VAL A 65 1.52 -2.68 13.79
C VAL A 65 1.28 -1.23 14.24
N GLY A 66 0.59 -1.00 15.35
CA GLY A 66 0.41 0.34 15.94
C GLY A 66 1.68 0.79 16.66
N LEU A 67 2.32 -0.11 17.41
CA LEU A 67 3.61 0.18 18.04
C LEU A 67 4.68 0.53 17.00
N LEU A 68 4.78 -0.24 15.90
CA LEU A 68 5.71 0.08 14.81
C LEU A 68 5.46 1.48 14.23
N LYS A 69 4.20 1.90 14.08
CA LYS A 69 3.88 3.25 13.60
C LYS A 69 4.38 4.33 14.57
N GLU A 70 4.22 4.11 15.86
CA GLU A 70 4.72 5.05 16.87
C GLU A 70 6.26 5.16 16.83
N GLU A 71 6.95 4.04 16.66
CA GLU A 71 8.40 4.02 16.45
C GLU A 71 8.80 4.81 15.21
N LEU A 72 8.09 4.62 14.08
CA LEU A 72 8.31 5.38 12.85
C LEU A 72 8.01 6.88 13.03
N ARG A 73 6.98 7.27 13.80
CA ARG A 73 6.73 8.68 14.13
C ARG A 73 7.90 9.30 14.85
N ARG A 74 8.48 8.59 15.83
CA ARG A 74 9.69 9.05 16.56
C ARG A 74 10.92 9.16 15.67
N LEU A 75 10.97 8.41 14.57
CA LEU A 75 12.00 8.52 13.54
C LEU A 75 11.71 9.62 12.49
N ASN A 76 10.69 10.44 12.69
CA ASN A 76 10.24 11.49 11.76
C ASN A 76 9.88 10.95 10.36
N SER A 77 9.15 9.83 10.32
CA SER A 77 8.68 9.23 9.08
C SER A 77 7.83 10.21 8.26
N LEU A 78 8.15 10.36 6.98
CA LEU A 78 7.35 11.10 6.02
C LEU A 78 5.96 10.48 5.88
N ILE A 79 5.92 9.17 5.71
CA ILE A 79 4.68 8.42 5.46
C ILE A 79 3.72 8.59 6.63
N LEU A 80 4.19 8.43 7.88
CA LEU A 80 3.33 8.59 9.05
C LEU A 80 2.89 10.05 9.25
N ARG A 81 3.77 11.02 9.00
CA ARG A 81 3.41 12.45 9.06
C ARG A 81 2.28 12.78 8.09
N CYS A 82 2.39 12.34 6.83
CA CYS A 82 1.37 12.55 5.83
C CYS A 82 0.07 11.79 6.17
N ALA A 83 0.17 10.57 6.71
CA ALA A 83 -0.98 9.79 7.12
C ALA A 83 -1.73 10.44 8.29
N ASP A 84 -1.03 10.90 9.31
CA ASP A 84 -1.64 11.55 10.47
C ASP A 84 -2.34 12.86 10.10
N THR A 85 -1.80 13.61 9.11
CA THR A 85 -2.39 14.86 8.63
C THR A 85 -3.65 14.65 7.79
N HIS A 86 -3.74 13.53 7.06
CA HIS A 86 -4.84 13.23 6.14
C HIS A 86 -5.68 12.03 6.60
N ARG A 87 -5.76 11.85 7.91
CA ARG A 87 -6.54 10.80 8.56
C ARG A 87 -8.03 10.95 8.28
N VAL A 88 -8.69 9.84 8.02
CA VAL A 88 -10.16 9.73 7.99
C VAL A 88 -10.63 8.79 9.09
N ALA A 89 -11.90 8.92 9.50
CA ALA A 89 -12.49 8.11 10.55
C ALA A 89 -12.51 6.62 10.16
N ALA A 90 -11.91 5.77 11.00
CA ALA A 90 -11.83 4.31 10.79
C ALA A 90 -11.64 3.55 12.13
N GLY A 91 -12.26 3.99 13.20
CA GLY A 91 -12.15 3.36 14.53
C GLY A 91 -10.73 3.32 15.03
N GLY A 92 -10.22 2.14 15.37
CA GLY A 92 -8.86 1.94 15.83
C GLY A 92 -7.79 1.80 14.74
N ALA A 93 -8.17 2.00 13.47
CA ALA A 93 -7.24 1.95 12.35
C ALA A 93 -6.75 3.35 11.95
N LEU A 94 -5.57 3.41 11.34
CA LEU A 94 -5.09 4.60 10.63
C LEU A 94 -5.51 4.48 9.17
N ALA A 95 -6.61 5.11 8.80
CA ALA A 95 -7.05 5.25 7.42
C ALA A 95 -6.86 6.69 6.93
N VAL A 96 -6.67 6.87 5.64
CA VAL A 96 -6.34 8.17 5.05
C VAL A 96 -7.21 8.48 3.83
N ASP A 97 -7.38 9.76 3.53
CA ASP A 97 -7.77 10.21 2.19
C ASP A 97 -6.61 9.89 1.24
N ARG A 98 -6.83 8.96 0.30
CA ARG A 98 -5.77 8.47 -0.61
C ARG A 98 -5.14 9.58 -1.43
N MET A 99 -5.96 10.48 -1.97
CA MET A 99 -5.48 11.52 -2.87
C MET A 99 -4.69 12.58 -2.12
N ALA A 100 -5.24 13.08 -1.00
CA ALA A 100 -4.57 14.07 -0.16
C ALA A 100 -3.27 13.52 0.44
N PHE A 101 -3.25 12.25 0.85
CA PHE A 101 -2.07 11.56 1.35
C PHE A 101 -0.95 11.46 0.31
N SER A 102 -1.27 10.96 -0.90
CA SER A 102 -0.29 10.84 -1.99
C SER A 102 0.19 12.20 -2.49
N GLN A 103 -0.70 13.20 -2.52
CA GLN A 103 -0.33 14.57 -2.87
C GLN A 103 0.68 15.14 -1.87
N ALA A 104 0.43 15.00 -0.58
CA ALA A 104 1.34 15.49 0.47
C ALA A 104 2.73 14.83 0.41
N ILE A 105 2.79 13.52 0.12
CA ILE A 105 4.06 12.81 -0.09
C ILE A 105 4.78 13.37 -1.31
N THR A 106 4.06 13.55 -2.42
CA THR A 106 4.61 14.07 -3.67
C THR A 106 5.22 15.45 -3.48
N GLU A 107 4.48 16.37 -2.84
CA GLU A 107 4.95 17.72 -2.55
C GLU A 107 6.18 17.73 -1.64
N ALA A 108 6.19 16.90 -0.60
CA ALA A 108 7.32 16.79 0.32
C ALA A 108 8.60 16.29 -0.38
N ILE A 109 8.47 15.29 -1.24
CA ILE A 109 9.60 14.76 -2.02
C ILE A 109 10.11 15.76 -3.04
N GLN A 110 9.22 16.39 -3.80
CA GLN A 110 9.58 17.37 -4.83
C GLN A 110 10.18 18.64 -4.23
N GLY A 111 9.72 19.05 -3.05
CA GLY A 111 10.21 20.24 -2.34
C GLY A 111 11.51 20.04 -1.58
N HIS A 112 12.05 18.83 -1.47
CA HIS A 112 13.24 18.58 -0.66
C HIS A 112 14.54 18.87 -1.43
N PRO A 113 15.43 19.77 -0.96
CA PRO A 113 16.60 20.21 -1.72
C PRO A 113 17.63 19.11 -2.01
N ASN A 114 17.68 18.06 -1.20
CA ASN A 114 18.60 16.92 -1.37
C ASN A 114 17.99 15.75 -2.13
N ILE A 115 16.77 15.87 -2.69
CA ILE A 115 16.14 14.83 -3.49
C ILE A 115 15.99 15.31 -4.93
N THR A 116 16.55 14.55 -5.86
CA THR A 116 16.34 14.75 -7.30
C THR A 116 15.39 13.67 -7.79
N LEU A 117 14.14 14.04 -8.07
CA LEU A 117 13.18 13.13 -8.67
C LEU A 117 13.44 13.02 -10.18
N ARG A 118 13.51 11.80 -10.69
CA ARG A 118 13.68 11.46 -12.11
C ARG A 118 12.50 10.61 -12.58
N SER A 119 11.89 11.01 -13.69
CA SER A 119 10.85 10.23 -14.36
C SER A 119 11.48 9.27 -15.36
N GLY A 120 10.96 8.06 -15.44
CA GLY A 120 11.35 7.05 -16.42
C GLY A 120 11.55 5.67 -15.83
N GLU A 121 11.42 4.67 -16.71
CA GLU A 121 11.62 3.27 -16.36
C GLU A 121 13.12 2.93 -16.28
N VAL A 122 13.55 2.41 -15.16
CA VAL A 122 14.89 1.84 -14.99
C VAL A 122 14.84 0.35 -15.34
N LYS A 123 15.60 -0.07 -16.35
CA LYS A 123 15.56 -1.43 -16.92
C LYS A 123 16.61 -2.38 -16.35
N ALA A 124 17.64 -1.85 -15.72
CA ALA A 124 18.70 -2.64 -15.10
C ALA A 124 19.22 -1.91 -13.85
N LEU A 125 19.75 -2.67 -12.89
CA LEU A 125 20.39 -2.10 -11.72
C LEU A 125 21.65 -1.33 -12.13
N PRO A 126 21.87 -0.12 -11.58
CA PRO A 126 23.14 0.58 -11.73
C PRO A 126 24.32 -0.32 -11.33
N GLU A 127 25.42 -0.22 -12.05
CA GLU A 127 26.62 -1.03 -11.77
C GLU A 127 27.48 -0.42 -10.65
N GLU A 128 27.36 0.89 -10.46
CA GLU A 128 28.15 1.63 -9.49
C GLU A 128 27.25 2.42 -8.51
N GLY A 129 27.80 2.73 -7.35
CA GLY A 129 27.16 3.50 -6.31
C GLY A 129 26.26 2.66 -5.40
N GLN A 130 25.60 3.35 -4.47
CA GLN A 130 24.63 2.74 -3.55
C GLN A 130 23.24 2.78 -4.15
N VAL A 131 22.57 1.64 -4.21
CA VAL A 131 21.24 1.51 -4.81
C VAL A 131 20.26 0.88 -3.82
N ILE A 132 19.11 1.50 -3.67
CA ILE A 132 17.96 0.95 -2.94
C ILE A 132 16.89 0.60 -3.96
N VAL A 133 16.52 -0.67 -4.04
CA VAL A 133 15.40 -1.12 -4.88
C VAL A 133 14.13 -1.14 -4.04
N ALA A 134 13.20 -0.25 -4.36
CA ALA A 134 11.92 -0.06 -3.66
C ALA A 134 10.72 -0.12 -4.62
N THR A 135 10.86 -0.85 -5.72
CA THR A 135 9.88 -0.94 -6.82
C THR A 135 8.67 -1.81 -6.49
N GLY A 136 8.73 -2.55 -5.37
CA GLY A 136 7.62 -3.39 -4.91
C GLY A 136 7.37 -4.63 -5.79
N PRO A 137 6.23 -5.31 -5.59
CA PRO A 137 5.95 -6.57 -6.26
C PRO A 137 5.62 -6.42 -7.76
N LEU A 138 5.25 -5.21 -8.21
CA LEU A 138 4.99 -4.90 -9.63
C LEU A 138 6.20 -4.24 -10.31
N THR A 139 7.40 -4.69 -9.97
CA THR A 139 8.64 -4.29 -10.65
C THR A 139 8.55 -4.61 -12.14
N ALA A 140 8.94 -3.65 -13.00
CA ALA A 140 8.91 -3.83 -14.44
C ALA A 140 9.78 -5.01 -14.89
N ASP A 141 9.35 -5.72 -15.93
CA ASP A 141 9.90 -7.01 -16.35
C ASP A 141 11.41 -6.98 -16.60
N ASP A 142 11.90 -5.95 -17.30
CA ASP A 142 13.33 -5.81 -17.61
C ASP A 142 14.17 -5.73 -16.32
N LEU A 143 13.74 -4.90 -15.36
CA LEU A 143 14.42 -4.75 -14.09
C LEU A 143 14.30 -6.01 -13.22
N ALA A 144 13.11 -6.64 -13.20
CA ALA A 144 12.89 -7.90 -12.48
C ALA A 144 13.81 -9.02 -12.99
N GLN A 145 14.00 -9.12 -14.32
CA GLN A 145 14.93 -10.08 -14.92
C GLN A 145 16.39 -9.77 -14.57
N ASP A 146 16.77 -8.48 -14.54
CA ASP A 146 18.13 -8.09 -14.15
C ASP A 146 18.40 -8.43 -12.68
N ILE A 147 17.45 -8.16 -11.79
CA ILE A 147 17.52 -8.55 -10.37
C ILE A 147 17.67 -10.06 -10.24
N ALA A 148 16.83 -10.85 -10.94
CA ALA A 148 16.88 -12.31 -10.89
C ALA A 148 18.22 -12.88 -11.39
N ARG A 149 18.82 -12.27 -12.41
CA ARG A 149 20.16 -12.67 -12.89
C ARG A 149 21.25 -12.42 -11.86
N ARG A 150 21.18 -11.31 -11.12
CA ARG A 150 22.19 -10.95 -10.11
C ARG A 150 22.01 -11.71 -8.79
N PHE A 151 20.77 -12.11 -8.48
CA PHE A 151 20.41 -12.79 -7.23
C PHE A 151 19.67 -14.11 -7.51
N PRO A 152 20.34 -15.14 -8.08
CA PRO A 152 19.68 -16.37 -8.53
C PRO A 152 19.08 -17.23 -7.41
N ALA A 153 19.36 -16.94 -6.14
CA ALA A 153 18.87 -17.71 -4.99
C ALA A 153 17.41 -17.38 -4.56
N GLY A 154 16.59 -16.89 -5.48
CA GLY A 154 15.15 -16.90 -5.27
C GLY A 154 14.52 -15.61 -4.75
N VAL A 155 14.64 -14.52 -5.47
CA VAL A 155 13.75 -13.37 -5.27
C VAL A 155 12.44 -13.66 -6.01
N TYR A 156 11.41 -14.06 -5.30
CA TYR A 156 10.05 -14.15 -5.84
C TYR A 156 9.32 -12.85 -5.53
N LEU A 157 8.91 -12.13 -6.58
CA LEU A 157 8.00 -11.00 -6.46
C LEU A 157 6.58 -11.55 -6.55
N HIS A 158 5.83 -11.45 -5.45
CA HIS A 158 4.45 -11.91 -5.38
C HIS A 158 3.52 -10.71 -5.33
N PHE A 159 2.54 -10.67 -6.21
CA PHE A 159 1.48 -9.68 -6.19
C PHE A 159 0.12 -10.36 -6.29
N TYR A 160 -0.82 -9.87 -5.51
CA TYR A 160 -2.23 -10.19 -5.62
C TYR A 160 -3.04 -8.91 -5.44
N ASP A 161 -3.89 -8.58 -6.40
CA ASP A 161 -4.79 -7.44 -6.30
C ASP A 161 -6.03 -7.82 -5.49
N ALA A 162 -6.10 -7.33 -4.26
CA ALA A 162 -7.24 -7.51 -3.38
C ALA A 162 -8.19 -6.30 -3.55
N ALA A 163 -8.94 -6.27 -4.63
CA ALA A 163 -9.95 -5.23 -4.85
C ALA A 163 -11.04 -5.31 -3.77
N ALA A 164 -11.18 -4.24 -2.96
CA ALA A 164 -12.28 -4.11 -2.03
C ALA A 164 -13.47 -3.45 -2.76
N PRO A 165 -14.68 -4.04 -2.74
CA PRO A 165 -15.87 -3.42 -3.31
C PRO A 165 -16.19 -2.13 -2.54
N LEU A 166 -16.43 -1.04 -3.27
CA LEU A 166 -16.86 0.23 -2.72
C LEU A 166 -18.31 0.49 -3.14
N VAL A 167 -19.11 0.95 -2.18
CA VAL A 167 -20.49 1.37 -2.40
C VAL A 167 -20.66 2.82 -1.94
N THR A 168 -21.62 3.54 -2.50
CA THR A 168 -21.96 4.87 -2.01
C THR A 168 -22.73 4.78 -0.71
N PHE A 169 -22.55 5.75 0.19
CA PHE A 169 -23.24 5.74 1.48
C PHE A 169 -24.77 5.74 1.30
N GLU A 170 -25.27 6.47 0.32
CA GLU A 170 -26.69 6.58 0.00
C GLU A 170 -27.32 5.25 -0.48
N SER A 171 -26.50 4.29 -0.91
CA SER A 171 -26.97 2.97 -1.31
C SER A 171 -27.16 2.00 -0.15
N ILE A 172 -26.80 2.41 1.09
CA ILE A 172 -26.89 1.57 2.27
C ILE A 172 -28.25 1.79 2.93
N ASP A 173 -28.98 0.68 3.17
CA ASP A 173 -30.20 0.71 3.96
C ASP A 173 -29.87 0.82 5.46
N MET A 174 -29.88 2.04 5.97
CA MET A 174 -29.57 2.33 7.37
C MET A 174 -30.69 1.94 8.34
N ASP A 175 -31.86 1.51 7.86
CA ASP A 175 -32.92 0.96 8.73
C ASP A 175 -32.56 -0.46 9.22
N SER A 176 -31.75 -1.17 8.45
CA SER A 176 -31.24 -2.51 8.78
C SER A 176 -29.78 -2.56 9.21
N ALA A 177 -29.09 -1.40 9.20
CA ALA A 177 -27.68 -1.28 9.53
C ALA A 177 -27.44 -0.19 10.56
N TRP A 178 -26.33 -0.26 11.31
CA TRP A 178 -26.01 0.76 12.31
C TRP A 178 -24.50 0.98 12.42
N PHE A 179 -24.12 2.16 12.92
CA PHE A 179 -22.74 2.46 13.25
C PHE A 179 -22.32 1.77 14.54
N ALA A 180 -21.16 1.13 14.52
CA ALA A 180 -20.52 0.56 15.71
C ALA A 180 -19.00 0.51 15.57
N SER A 181 -18.32 0.31 16.70
CA SER A 181 -16.91 -0.03 16.71
C SER A 181 -16.73 -1.54 16.87
N ARG A 182 -15.62 -2.05 16.37
CA ARG A 182 -15.29 -3.47 16.57
C ARG A 182 -14.90 -3.71 18.04
N TYR A 183 -15.58 -4.63 18.70
CA TYR A 183 -15.39 -4.96 20.14
C TYR A 183 -15.55 -3.76 21.08
N ASP A 184 -16.40 -2.80 20.74
CA ASP A 184 -16.64 -1.57 21.50
C ASP A 184 -15.37 -0.76 21.79
N LYS A 185 -14.37 -0.85 20.88
CA LYS A 185 -13.10 -0.12 20.98
C LYS A 185 -13.02 1.01 19.97
N GLY A 186 -12.75 2.22 20.44
CA GLY A 186 -12.65 3.42 19.61
C GLY A 186 -14.01 4.01 19.25
N THR A 187 -14.05 4.81 18.19
CA THR A 187 -15.23 5.46 17.68
C THR A 187 -16.08 4.53 16.81
N ALA A 188 -17.40 4.77 16.77
CA ALA A 188 -18.35 3.96 15.99
C ALA A 188 -18.33 4.35 14.51
N ASP A 189 -17.23 4.04 13.82
CA ASP A 189 -16.97 4.46 12.43
C ASP A 189 -17.28 3.39 11.39
N TYR A 190 -17.72 2.20 11.83
CA TYR A 190 -18.05 1.08 10.94
C TYR A 190 -19.56 0.91 10.84
N ILE A 191 -20.05 0.67 9.63
CA ILE A 191 -21.44 0.28 9.41
C ILE A 191 -21.53 -1.24 9.54
N ASN A 192 -22.33 -1.71 10.46
CA ASN A 192 -22.56 -3.13 10.71
C ASN A 192 -23.87 -3.55 10.06
N CYS A 193 -23.81 -4.54 9.19
CA CYS A 193 -24.95 -5.15 8.54
C CYS A 193 -25.17 -6.52 9.19
N PRO A 194 -26.21 -6.71 10.03
CA PRO A 194 -26.47 -7.98 10.67
C PRO A 194 -27.00 -9.00 9.67
N LEU A 195 -26.69 -10.26 9.93
CA LEU A 195 -27.25 -11.37 9.20
C LEU A 195 -27.84 -12.38 10.20
N THR A 196 -29.00 -12.92 9.90
CA THR A 196 -29.48 -14.11 10.59
C THR A 196 -28.59 -15.31 10.19
N GLN A 197 -28.69 -16.40 10.93
CA GLN A 197 -27.95 -17.63 10.59
C GLN A 197 -28.31 -18.12 9.17
N GLU A 198 -29.57 -18.06 8.79
CA GLU A 198 -30.04 -18.50 7.48
C GLU A 198 -29.47 -17.62 6.35
N GLU A 199 -29.52 -16.32 6.50
CA GLU A 199 -28.93 -15.35 5.57
C GLU A 199 -27.42 -15.51 5.44
N TYR A 200 -26.71 -15.68 6.57
CA TYR A 200 -25.27 -15.96 6.56
C TYR A 200 -24.92 -17.24 5.80
N LEU A 201 -25.65 -18.32 6.05
CA LEU A 201 -25.44 -19.58 5.35
C LEU A 201 -25.78 -19.50 3.85
N ALA A 202 -26.81 -18.73 3.48
CA ALA A 202 -27.12 -18.44 2.08
C ALA A 202 -25.99 -17.68 1.41
N PHE A 203 -25.56 -16.55 2.01
CA PHE A 203 -24.42 -15.74 1.55
C PHE A 203 -23.15 -16.58 1.40
N TRP A 204 -22.81 -17.39 2.41
CA TRP A 204 -21.63 -18.25 2.35
C TRP A 204 -21.69 -19.27 1.18
N ARG A 205 -22.82 -19.90 0.96
CA ARG A 205 -23.00 -20.87 -0.16
C ARG A 205 -22.85 -20.18 -1.52
N GLU A 206 -23.47 -19.02 -1.68
CA GLU A 206 -23.39 -18.24 -2.91
C GLU A 206 -21.94 -17.74 -3.15
N LEU A 207 -21.25 -17.26 -2.13
CA LEU A 207 -19.86 -16.86 -2.21
C LEU A 207 -18.94 -18.02 -2.64
N CYS A 208 -19.13 -19.20 -2.06
CA CYS A 208 -18.35 -20.39 -2.42
C CYS A 208 -18.62 -20.89 -3.85
N ALA A 209 -19.83 -20.64 -4.37
CA ALA A 209 -20.26 -21.06 -5.71
C ALA A 209 -20.08 -19.96 -6.77
N ALA A 210 -19.75 -18.74 -6.36
CA ALA A 210 -19.63 -17.59 -7.25
C ALA A 210 -18.52 -17.81 -8.30
N LYS A 211 -18.74 -17.22 -9.47
CA LYS A 211 -17.73 -17.17 -10.51
C LYS A 211 -16.63 -16.18 -10.09
N GLU A 212 -15.42 -16.68 -9.97
CA GLU A 212 -14.25 -15.85 -9.67
C GLU A 212 -13.90 -14.93 -10.83
N ALA A 213 -13.35 -13.77 -10.51
CA ALA A 213 -12.73 -12.91 -11.51
C ALA A 213 -11.54 -13.64 -12.17
N PRO A 214 -11.26 -13.37 -13.45
CA PRO A 214 -10.10 -13.97 -14.09
C PRO A 214 -8.82 -13.48 -13.41
N VAL A 215 -7.95 -14.42 -13.02
CA VAL A 215 -6.62 -14.12 -12.48
C VAL A 215 -5.74 -13.63 -13.63
N HIS A 216 -5.15 -12.46 -13.48
CA HIS A 216 -4.23 -11.92 -14.47
C HIS A 216 -2.86 -12.60 -14.37
N GLY A 217 -2.09 -12.61 -15.49
CA GLY A 217 -0.83 -13.33 -15.55
C GLY A 217 0.29 -12.84 -14.58
N PHE A 218 0.11 -11.67 -13.98
CA PHE A 218 1.01 -11.11 -12.96
C PHE A 218 0.57 -11.41 -11.52
N GLU A 219 -0.64 -11.97 -11.33
CA GLU A 219 -1.17 -12.32 -10.01
C GLU A 219 -0.72 -13.73 -9.63
N ASP A 220 -0.23 -13.91 -8.41
CA ASP A 220 0.20 -15.20 -7.90
C ASP A 220 -0.99 -15.96 -7.29
N LYS A 221 -0.99 -17.28 -7.51
CA LYS A 221 -1.92 -18.18 -6.83
C LYS A 221 -1.53 -18.45 -5.37
N ASN A 222 -0.30 -18.13 -4.99
CA ASN A 222 0.19 -18.25 -3.63
C ASN A 222 -0.11 -16.98 -2.85
N VAL A 223 -1.20 -16.97 -2.11
CA VAL A 223 -1.66 -15.84 -1.30
C VAL A 223 -1.13 -15.93 0.12
N PHE A 224 -0.73 -14.79 0.69
CA PHE A 224 -0.40 -14.71 2.11
C PHE A 224 -1.65 -14.85 2.96
N GLU A 225 -1.54 -15.53 4.08
CA GLU A 225 -2.66 -15.77 4.99
C GLU A 225 -3.33 -14.46 5.47
N GLY A 226 -2.58 -13.37 5.61
CA GLY A 226 -3.10 -12.04 5.97
C GLY A 226 -3.74 -11.24 4.84
N CYS A 227 -3.64 -11.71 3.57
CA CYS A 227 -4.21 -11.07 2.37
C CYS A 227 -4.95 -12.09 1.50
N MET A 228 -5.59 -13.06 2.14
CA MET A 228 -6.31 -14.12 1.44
C MET A 228 -7.62 -13.58 0.86
N PRO A 229 -7.94 -13.88 -0.41
CA PRO A 229 -9.24 -13.57 -0.98
C PRO A 229 -10.38 -14.17 -0.16
N VAL A 230 -11.50 -13.44 -0.08
CA VAL A 230 -12.63 -13.85 0.76
C VAL A 230 -13.24 -15.19 0.35
N GLU A 231 -13.26 -15.48 -0.95
CA GLU A 231 -13.75 -16.76 -1.49
C GLU A 231 -12.83 -17.92 -1.14
N VAL A 232 -11.52 -17.69 -1.02
CA VAL A 232 -10.56 -18.70 -0.57
C VAL A 232 -10.75 -18.98 0.93
N MET A 233 -10.97 -17.92 1.74
CA MET A 233 -11.31 -18.06 3.15
C MET A 233 -12.63 -18.82 3.35
N ALA A 234 -13.66 -18.51 2.55
CA ALA A 234 -14.97 -19.11 2.67
C ALA A 234 -14.97 -20.61 2.39
N ARG A 235 -14.03 -21.11 1.57
CA ARG A 235 -13.89 -22.54 1.21
C ARG A 235 -13.03 -23.34 2.18
N ARG A 236 -12.25 -22.69 3.05
CA ARG A 236 -11.44 -23.33 4.12
C ARG A 236 -12.25 -23.62 5.37
#